data_e6561919ded827d9e48d6ae626729fce
#
_entry.id   e6561919ded827d9e48d6ae626729fce
#
_cell.length_a   1.000
_cell.length_b   1.000
_cell.length_c   1.000
_cell.angle_alpha   90.00
_cell.angle_beta   90.00
_cell.angle_gamma   90.00
#
_symmetry.space_group_name_H-M   'P 1'
#
loop_
_entity.id
_entity.type
_entity.pdbx_description
1 polymer ?
#
loop_
_entity_poly.entity_id
_entity_poly.type
_entity_poly.pdbx_seq_one_letter_code
_entity_poly.pdbx_strand_id
1 'polypeptide(L)'
;IAANGAFTVEANDMGAVQLLRERGLPFVGGPALNIYNGRALAEFIECGLQRWVPPVECSAALIQACLAQLDELGVARPEVELFAYGHLPLAYSARCFTARAENRPKDDCQLCCQRYPDGIPLLSQEGQTLFNLNGIQTLSGSVCNLLADYPQLSAAGIDWLRLSPRVAGMGEVIAAFDEVRQGALPPLAVSGCNGYWHGRPGMLSAQQAGLC
;
A
#
# COMPACT_ATOMS: atom_id res chain seq x y z
N ILE A 1 18.36 9.28 -11.96
CA ILE A 1 17.82 9.88 -10.73
C ILE A 1 18.40 11.28 -10.54
N ALA A 2 19.72 11.47 -10.52
CA ALA A 2 20.34 12.77 -10.24
C ALA A 2 19.99 13.88 -11.25
N ALA A 3 19.68 13.53 -12.50
CA ALA A 3 19.23 14.46 -13.54
C ALA A 3 17.71 14.62 -13.57
N ASN A 4 16.96 13.92 -12.70
CA ASN A 4 15.52 13.93 -12.65
C ASN A 4 15.04 15.07 -11.74
N GLY A 5 14.73 16.23 -12.31
CA GLY A 5 14.12 17.34 -11.57
C GLY A 5 12.59 17.36 -11.58
N ALA A 6 11.96 16.43 -12.31
CA ALA A 6 10.51 16.47 -12.58
C ALA A 6 9.68 15.50 -11.73
N PHE A 7 10.30 14.47 -11.12
CA PHE A 7 9.60 13.41 -10.41
C PHE A 7 10.14 13.20 -9.00
N THR A 8 9.25 12.98 -8.04
CA THR A 8 9.63 12.52 -6.71
C THR A 8 9.98 11.03 -6.78
N VAL A 9 11.08 10.63 -6.14
CA VAL A 9 11.55 9.24 -6.11
C VAL A 9 11.00 8.55 -4.87
N GLU A 10 10.43 7.37 -5.03
CA GLU A 10 10.11 6.47 -3.93
C GLU A 10 11.28 5.51 -3.70
N ALA A 11 11.85 5.54 -2.48
CA ALA A 11 12.91 4.65 -2.05
C ALA A 11 12.32 3.44 -1.32
N ASN A 12 12.66 2.24 -1.77
CA ASN A 12 12.21 0.98 -1.18
C ASN A 12 13.37 0.11 -0.67
N ASP A 13 14.60 0.63 -0.67
CA ASP A 13 15.79 0.01 -0.11
C ASP A 13 16.78 1.08 0.38
N MET A 14 17.71 0.66 1.25
CA MET A 14 18.69 1.57 1.86
C MET A 14 19.71 2.11 0.86
N GLY A 15 19.96 1.40 -0.25
CA GLY A 15 20.85 1.88 -1.31
C GLY A 15 20.25 3.11 -2.00
N ALA A 16 18.94 3.07 -2.31
CA ALA A 16 18.22 4.21 -2.85
C ALA A 16 18.20 5.40 -1.85
N VAL A 17 17.93 5.13 -0.57
CA VAL A 17 17.96 6.17 0.49
C VAL A 17 19.34 6.85 0.53
N GLN A 18 20.44 6.07 0.56
CA GLN A 18 21.78 6.60 0.62
C GLN A 18 22.11 7.47 -0.62
N LEU A 19 21.76 7.00 -1.82
CA LEU A 19 21.98 7.74 -3.05
C LEU A 19 21.23 9.09 -3.09
N LEU A 20 20.01 9.14 -2.55
CA LEU A 20 19.21 10.36 -2.49
C LEU A 20 19.76 11.32 -1.44
N ARG A 21 20.12 10.81 -0.25
CA ARG A 21 20.76 11.57 0.83
C ARG A 21 22.06 12.24 0.37
N GLU A 22 22.96 11.50 -0.28
CA GLU A 22 24.23 12.02 -0.80
C GLU A 22 24.06 13.16 -1.80
N ARG A 23 22.92 13.23 -2.46
CA ARG A 23 22.57 14.26 -3.44
C ARG A 23 21.69 15.37 -2.89
N GLY A 24 21.32 15.31 -1.60
CA GLY A 24 20.39 16.25 -0.98
C GLY A 24 19.02 16.26 -1.64
N LEU A 25 18.58 15.12 -2.22
CA LEU A 25 17.29 14.99 -2.88
C LEU A 25 16.24 14.44 -1.92
N PRO A 26 15.06 15.10 -1.82
CA PRO A 26 13.95 14.60 -1.03
C PRO A 26 13.36 13.33 -1.66
N PHE A 27 12.76 12.50 -0.82
CA PHE A 27 12.18 11.24 -1.29
C PHE A 27 10.90 10.82 -0.54
N VAL A 28 10.15 9.92 -1.14
CA VAL A 28 9.08 9.16 -0.51
C VAL A 28 9.68 7.88 0.05
N GLY A 29 9.52 7.62 1.34
CA GLY A 29 9.89 6.35 1.96
C GLY A 29 8.82 5.31 1.68
N GLY A 30 9.12 4.36 0.80
CA GLY A 30 8.18 3.31 0.41
C GLY A 30 8.00 2.20 1.48
N PRO A 31 6.96 1.36 1.34
CA PRO A 31 6.60 0.38 2.36
C PRO A 31 7.67 -0.70 2.60
N ALA A 32 8.54 -0.97 1.62
CA ALA A 32 9.61 -1.96 1.76
C ALA A 32 10.78 -1.49 2.63
N LEU A 33 10.81 -0.22 3.06
CA LEU A 33 11.74 0.26 4.09
C LEU A 33 11.39 -0.26 5.50
N ASN A 34 10.20 -0.85 5.66
CA ASN A 34 9.77 -1.49 6.92
C ASN A 34 9.84 -0.56 8.14
N ILE A 35 9.32 0.66 8.01
CA ILE A 35 9.33 1.66 9.08
C ILE A 35 8.08 1.44 9.95
N TYR A 36 8.26 0.94 11.18
CA TYR A 36 7.18 0.58 12.10
C TYR A 36 7.18 1.37 13.41
N ASN A 37 8.07 2.34 13.57
CA ASN A 37 8.12 3.17 14.79
C ASN A 37 8.63 4.57 14.47
N GLY A 38 8.28 5.54 15.34
CA GLY A 38 8.62 6.94 15.12
C GLY A 38 10.12 7.24 15.21
N ARG A 39 10.90 6.45 16.00
CA ARG A 39 12.36 6.66 16.06
C ARG A 39 13.04 6.30 14.73
N ALA A 40 12.67 5.17 14.15
CA ALA A 40 13.15 4.82 12.79
C ALA A 40 12.68 5.85 11.76
N LEU A 41 11.42 6.31 11.86
CA LEU A 41 10.89 7.33 10.94
C LEU A 41 11.67 8.65 11.05
N ALA A 42 12.05 9.07 12.27
CA ALA A 42 12.88 10.26 12.49
C ALA A 42 14.23 10.17 11.77
N GLU A 43 14.93 9.02 11.83
CA GLU A 43 16.20 8.80 11.13
C GLU A 43 16.03 8.92 9.60
N PHE A 44 14.93 8.42 9.05
CA PHE A 44 14.66 8.58 7.61
C PHE A 44 14.32 10.03 7.24
N ILE A 45 13.63 10.77 8.11
CA ILE A 45 13.36 12.20 7.91
C ILE A 45 14.68 12.97 7.87
N GLU A 46 15.64 12.68 8.74
CA GLU A 46 16.99 13.26 8.69
C GLU A 46 17.75 12.91 7.39
N CYS A 47 17.44 11.76 6.78
CA CYS A 47 17.97 11.39 5.47
C CYS A 47 17.30 12.11 4.30
N GLY A 48 16.22 12.89 4.53
CA GLY A 48 15.49 13.63 3.50
C GLY A 48 14.14 13.04 3.11
N LEU A 49 13.59 12.12 3.90
CA LEU A 49 12.23 11.63 3.71
C LEU A 49 11.21 12.74 3.93
N GLN A 50 10.36 13.00 2.93
CA GLN A 50 9.27 13.97 3.00
C GLN A 50 7.88 13.33 3.09
N ARG A 51 7.73 12.11 2.60
CA ARG A 51 6.49 11.34 2.67
C ARG A 51 6.81 9.91 3.08
N TRP A 52 6.02 9.40 4.02
CA TRP A 52 6.08 8.03 4.48
C TRP A 52 4.90 7.22 3.95
N VAL A 53 5.19 6.08 3.33
CA VAL A 53 4.20 5.06 2.97
C VAL A 53 4.32 3.93 4.00
N PRO A 54 3.41 3.84 4.98
CA PRO A 54 3.43 2.76 5.96
C PRO A 54 3.32 1.40 5.27
N PRO A 55 4.01 0.36 5.78
CA PRO A 55 3.73 -1.02 5.39
C PRO A 55 2.25 -1.35 5.51
N VAL A 56 1.73 -2.18 4.60
CA VAL A 56 0.28 -2.44 4.47
C VAL A 56 -0.35 -3.10 5.70
N GLU A 57 0.45 -3.69 6.57
CA GLU A 57 0.05 -4.28 7.85
C GLU A 57 -0.04 -3.26 9.00
N CYS A 58 0.31 -2.00 8.79
CA CYS A 58 0.16 -0.97 9.80
C CYS A 58 -1.30 -0.60 10.01
N SER A 59 -1.75 -0.67 11.28
CA SER A 59 -3.08 -0.18 11.66
C SER A 59 -3.08 1.34 11.88
N ALA A 60 -4.28 1.93 11.90
CA ALA A 60 -4.44 3.34 12.28
C ALA A 60 -3.76 3.69 13.61
N ALA A 61 -3.93 2.83 14.61
CA ALA A 61 -3.33 3.04 15.93
C ALA A 61 -1.80 3.04 15.88
N LEU A 62 -1.19 2.14 15.08
CA LEU A 62 0.26 2.11 14.91
C LEU A 62 0.78 3.36 14.20
N ILE A 63 0.10 3.79 13.12
CA ILE A 63 0.47 5.00 12.39
C ILE A 63 0.41 6.21 13.33
N GLN A 64 -0.67 6.39 14.08
CA GLN A 64 -0.82 7.46 15.05
C GLN A 64 0.25 7.42 16.15
N ALA A 65 0.60 6.22 16.65
CA ALA A 65 1.67 6.06 17.63
C ALA A 65 3.05 6.47 17.06
N CYS A 66 3.33 6.15 15.79
CA CYS A 66 4.56 6.60 15.12
C CYS A 66 4.61 8.13 15.02
N LEU A 67 3.51 8.77 14.65
CA LEU A 67 3.42 10.23 14.54
C LEU A 67 3.54 10.92 15.91
N ALA A 68 2.90 10.37 16.96
CA ALA A 68 3.04 10.88 18.32
C ALA A 68 4.48 10.78 18.84
N GLN A 69 5.22 9.71 18.52
CA GLN A 69 6.63 9.60 18.85
C GLN A 69 7.48 10.68 18.16
N LEU A 70 7.15 11.11 16.92
CA LEU A 70 7.84 12.23 16.29
C LEU A 70 7.61 13.53 17.05
N ASP A 71 6.39 13.78 17.54
CA ASP A 71 6.06 14.97 18.35
C ASP A 71 6.88 14.98 19.65
N GLU A 72 6.99 13.81 20.35
CA GLU A 72 7.81 13.65 21.54
C GLU A 72 9.31 13.91 21.27
N LEU A 73 9.79 13.57 20.09
CA LEU A 73 11.17 13.80 19.65
C LEU A 73 11.40 15.22 19.13
N GLY A 74 10.35 16.05 18.97
CA GLY A 74 10.45 17.37 18.40
C GLY A 74 10.77 17.36 16.89
N VAL A 75 10.47 16.26 16.19
CA VAL A 75 10.71 16.10 14.75
C VAL A 75 9.44 16.44 13.98
N ALA A 76 9.57 17.26 12.94
CA ALA A 76 8.42 17.60 12.09
C ALA A 76 7.85 16.36 11.40
N ARG A 77 6.53 16.24 11.36
CA ARG A 77 5.85 15.12 10.72
C ARG A 77 6.02 15.18 9.21
N PRO A 78 6.30 14.04 8.55
CA PRO A 78 6.26 13.95 7.10
C PRO A 78 4.80 13.84 6.63
N GLU A 79 4.55 14.00 5.32
CA GLU A 79 3.29 13.56 4.73
C GLU A 79 3.13 12.04 4.91
N VAL A 80 1.90 11.58 5.07
CA VAL A 80 1.57 10.14 5.18
C VAL A 80 0.72 9.70 3.98
N GLU A 81 1.19 8.69 3.26
CA GLU A 81 0.49 8.12 2.12
C GLU A 81 0.03 6.69 2.45
N LEU A 82 -1.28 6.45 2.54
CA LEU A 82 -1.85 5.17 2.90
C LEU A 82 -2.33 4.38 1.68
N PHE A 83 -2.07 3.07 1.65
CA PHE A 83 -2.67 2.15 0.68
C PHE A 83 -4.16 1.99 1.00
N ALA A 84 -5.02 2.59 0.18
CA ALA A 84 -6.47 2.69 0.43
C ALA A 84 -7.33 1.80 -0.47
N TYR A 85 -6.81 1.36 -1.62
CA TYR A 85 -7.56 0.51 -2.55
C TYR A 85 -6.65 -0.42 -3.35
N GLY A 86 -7.07 -1.68 -3.45
CA GLY A 86 -6.44 -2.71 -4.28
C GLY A 86 -6.10 -3.98 -3.51
N HIS A 87 -5.52 -4.96 -4.20
CA HIS A 87 -4.97 -6.13 -3.54
C HIS A 87 -3.70 -5.74 -2.77
N LEU A 88 -3.66 -6.07 -1.47
CA LEU A 88 -2.49 -5.75 -0.63
C LEU A 88 -1.26 -6.53 -1.11
N PRO A 89 -0.11 -5.87 -1.34
CA PRO A 89 1.14 -6.53 -1.64
C PRO A 89 1.68 -7.21 -0.37
N LEU A 90 1.70 -8.55 -0.36
CA LEU A 90 2.08 -9.33 0.83
C LEU A 90 3.50 -9.86 0.75
N ALA A 91 3.94 -10.30 -0.43
CA ALA A 91 5.29 -10.85 -0.62
C ALA A 91 5.75 -10.78 -2.06
N TYR A 92 7.08 -10.85 -2.24
CA TYR A 92 7.72 -10.94 -3.53
C TYR A 92 8.52 -12.24 -3.64
N SER A 93 8.45 -12.89 -4.81
CA SER A 93 9.21 -14.09 -5.12
C SER A 93 10.35 -13.80 -6.08
N ALA A 94 11.46 -14.53 -5.94
CA ALA A 94 12.54 -14.50 -6.92
C ALA A 94 12.14 -15.10 -8.27
N ARG A 95 11.05 -15.88 -8.32
CA ARG A 95 10.51 -16.50 -9.53
C ARG A 95 9.13 -15.98 -9.86
N CYS A 96 8.89 -15.78 -11.16
CA CYS A 96 7.56 -15.42 -11.66
C CYS A 96 6.59 -16.61 -11.54
N PHE A 97 5.56 -16.49 -10.72
CA PHE A 97 4.54 -17.53 -10.55
C PHE A 97 3.74 -17.76 -11.83
N THR A 98 3.45 -16.70 -12.59
CA THR A 98 2.71 -16.82 -13.85
C THR A 98 3.51 -17.62 -14.89
N ALA A 99 4.80 -17.33 -15.04
CA ALA A 99 5.65 -18.12 -15.96
C ALA A 99 5.71 -19.59 -15.53
N ARG A 100 5.79 -19.85 -14.23
CA ARG A 100 5.79 -21.21 -13.68
C ARG A 100 4.46 -21.94 -13.94
N ALA A 101 3.32 -21.27 -13.74
CA ALA A 101 2.01 -21.83 -14.01
C ALA A 101 1.83 -22.22 -15.49
N GLU A 102 2.47 -21.45 -16.38
CA GLU A 102 2.49 -21.69 -17.82
C GLU A 102 3.63 -22.63 -18.26
N ASN A 103 4.34 -23.24 -17.29
CA ASN A 103 5.49 -24.12 -17.55
C ASN A 103 6.57 -23.47 -18.44
N ARG A 104 6.84 -22.17 -18.23
CA ARG A 104 7.84 -21.40 -18.98
C ARG A 104 9.07 -21.10 -18.15
N PRO A 105 10.28 -21.13 -18.76
CA PRO A 105 11.49 -20.67 -18.09
C PRO A 105 11.43 -19.14 -17.84
N LYS A 106 12.16 -18.68 -16.82
CA LYS A 106 12.21 -17.26 -16.46
C LYS A 106 12.69 -16.37 -17.62
N ASP A 107 13.67 -16.85 -18.36
CA ASP A 107 14.35 -16.07 -19.40
C ASP A 107 13.61 -16.11 -20.75
N ASP A 108 12.58 -16.96 -20.89
CA ASP A 108 11.69 -17.03 -22.06
C ASP A 108 10.23 -17.12 -21.62
N CYS A 109 9.79 -16.19 -20.81
CA CYS A 109 8.41 -16.17 -20.30
C CYS A 109 7.40 -15.68 -21.35
N GLN A 110 7.86 -15.05 -22.44
CA GLN A 110 7.03 -14.48 -23.51
C GLN A 110 5.89 -13.58 -23.00
N LEU A 111 6.13 -12.90 -21.86
CA LEU A 111 5.18 -12.01 -21.18
C LEU A 111 3.79 -12.64 -20.98
N CYS A 112 3.75 -13.95 -20.67
CA CYS A 112 2.50 -14.71 -20.49
C CYS A 112 1.58 -14.14 -19.40
N CYS A 113 2.10 -13.27 -18.51
CA CYS A 113 1.31 -12.54 -17.52
C CYS A 113 0.26 -11.62 -18.14
N GLN A 114 0.40 -11.20 -19.39
CA GLN A 114 -0.61 -10.42 -20.10
C GLN A 114 -1.95 -11.16 -20.26
N ARG A 115 -1.95 -12.50 -20.19
CA ARG A 115 -3.17 -13.32 -20.21
C ARG A 115 -3.90 -13.34 -18.86
N TYR A 116 -3.25 -12.84 -17.81
CA TYR A 116 -3.76 -12.81 -16.44
C TYR A 116 -3.68 -11.39 -15.88
N PRO A 117 -4.42 -10.42 -16.46
CA PRO A 117 -4.30 -9.01 -16.09
C PRO A 117 -4.64 -8.76 -14.60
N ASP A 118 -5.56 -9.54 -14.04
CA ASP A 118 -5.93 -9.46 -12.62
C ASP A 118 -5.18 -10.48 -11.75
N GLY A 119 -4.20 -11.21 -12.31
CA GLY A 119 -3.44 -12.26 -11.62
C GLY A 119 -4.13 -13.63 -11.65
N ILE A 120 -3.51 -14.60 -10.97
CA ILE A 120 -3.98 -15.99 -10.85
C ILE A 120 -4.46 -16.22 -9.42
N PRO A 121 -5.76 -16.47 -9.17
CA PRO A 121 -6.26 -16.71 -7.84
C PRO A 121 -5.77 -18.06 -7.28
N LEU A 122 -5.30 -18.05 -6.04
CA LEU A 122 -5.02 -19.24 -5.25
C LEU A 122 -6.19 -19.47 -4.30
N LEU A 123 -6.87 -20.59 -4.49
CA LEU A 123 -8.06 -20.91 -3.72
C LEU A 123 -7.75 -21.89 -2.58
N SER A 124 -8.52 -21.81 -1.48
CA SER A 124 -8.57 -22.85 -0.47
C SER A 124 -9.33 -24.08 -1.01
N GLN A 125 -9.35 -25.16 -0.23
CA GLN A 125 -10.12 -26.36 -0.58
C GLN A 125 -11.63 -26.08 -0.61
N GLU A 126 -12.09 -25.10 0.17
CA GLU A 126 -13.48 -24.65 0.23
C GLU A 126 -13.83 -23.62 -0.87
N GLY A 127 -12.90 -23.32 -1.78
CA GLY A 127 -13.10 -22.41 -2.90
C GLY A 127 -12.97 -20.92 -2.57
N GLN A 128 -12.46 -20.58 -1.38
CA GLN A 128 -12.21 -19.17 -1.01
C GLN A 128 -10.89 -18.69 -1.60
N THR A 129 -10.86 -17.48 -2.16
CA THR A 129 -9.62 -16.87 -2.65
C THR A 129 -8.73 -16.44 -1.47
N LEU A 130 -7.61 -17.13 -1.29
CA LEU A 130 -6.64 -16.83 -0.25
C LEU A 130 -5.65 -15.76 -0.69
N PHE A 131 -5.11 -15.93 -1.90
CA PHE A 131 -4.13 -15.03 -2.49
C PHE A 131 -4.43 -14.81 -3.97
N ASN A 132 -3.83 -13.76 -4.51
CA ASN A 132 -3.77 -13.50 -5.93
C ASN A 132 -2.27 -13.43 -6.34
N LEU A 133 -1.87 -14.29 -7.27
CA LEU A 133 -0.49 -14.39 -7.73
C LEU A 133 -0.33 -13.61 -9.03
N ASN A 134 0.41 -12.52 -9.01
CA ASN A 134 0.63 -11.69 -10.19
C ASN A 134 2.13 -11.52 -10.48
N GLY A 135 2.62 -12.24 -11.45
CA GLY A 135 4.04 -12.24 -11.77
C GLY A 135 4.89 -12.76 -10.61
N ILE A 136 5.70 -11.89 -10.02
CA ILE A 136 6.51 -12.19 -8.83
C ILE A 136 5.79 -11.84 -7.51
N GLN A 137 4.61 -11.26 -7.58
CA GLN A 137 3.88 -10.76 -6.41
C GLN A 137 2.91 -11.80 -5.88
N THR A 138 2.89 -11.96 -4.56
CA THR A 138 1.78 -12.56 -3.82
C THR A 138 0.95 -11.42 -3.24
N LEU A 139 -0.28 -11.31 -3.67
CA LEU A 139 -1.22 -10.28 -3.26
C LEU A 139 -2.33 -10.89 -2.39
N SER A 140 -3.03 -10.07 -1.62
CA SER A 140 -4.22 -10.53 -0.88
C SER A 140 -5.30 -11.08 -1.81
N GLY A 141 -6.03 -12.08 -1.36
CA GLY A 141 -7.18 -12.63 -2.11
C GLY A 141 -8.34 -11.63 -2.21
N SER A 142 -8.58 -10.88 -1.15
CA SER A 142 -9.59 -9.82 -1.11
C SER A 142 -8.99 -8.48 -1.47
N VAL A 143 -9.78 -7.63 -2.12
CA VAL A 143 -9.43 -6.23 -2.40
C VAL A 143 -9.60 -5.44 -1.11
N CYS A 144 -8.56 -4.73 -0.68
CA CYS A 144 -8.66 -3.69 0.35
C CYS A 144 -9.43 -2.51 -0.22
N ASN A 145 -10.39 -1.98 0.54
CA ASN A 145 -11.18 -0.82 0.13
C ASN A 145 -11.57 0.00 1.37
N LEU A 146 -10.86 1.11 1.58
CA LEU A 146 -11.05 1.99 2.72
C LEU A 146 -11.96 3.19 2.41
N LEU A 147 -12.76 3.13 1.34
CA LEU A 147 -13.65 4.24 0.98
C LEU A 147 -14.65 4.58 2.10
N ALA A 148 -15.22 3.56 2.76
CA ALA A 148 -16.14 3.75 3.89
C ALA A 148 -15.44 4.34 5.13
N ASP A 149 -14.14 4.13 5.26
CA ASP A 149 -13.32 4.61 6.38
C ASP A 149 -12.74 6.02 6.14
N TYR A 150 -13.00 6.64 4.99
CA TYR A 150 -12.39 7.91 4.58
C TYR A 150 -12.39 9.00 5.66
N PRO A 151 -13.49 9.26 6.42
CA PRO A 151 -13.47 10.26 7.48
C PRO A 151 -12.44 9.96 8.58
N GLN A 152 -12.24 8.67 8.87
CA GLN A 152 -11.25 8.23 9.87
C GLN A 152 -9.82 8.39 9.34
N LEU A 153 -9.60 8.21 8.02
CA LEU A 153 -8.29 8.40 7.39
C LEU A 153 -7.84 9.85 7.54
N SER A 154 -8.69 10.79 7.20
CA SER A 154 -8.42 12.24 7.37
C SER A 154 -8.14 12.61 8.82
N ALA A 155 -8.96 12.12 9.76
CA ALA A 155 -8.78 12.36 11.20
C ALA A 155 -7.49 11.72 11.76
N ALA A 156 -6.97 10.66 11.14
CA ALA A 156 -5.75 10.01 11.56
C ALA A 156 -4.47 10.68 11.00
N GLY A 157 -4.58 11.77 10.23
CA GLY A 157 -3.44 12.47 9.65
C GLY A 157 -2.89 11.82 8.38
N ILE A 158 -3.75 11.19 7.59
CA ILE A 158 -3.40 10.67 6.27
C ILE A 158 -3.58 11.79 5.25
N ASP A 159 -2.51 12.12 4.51
CA ASP A 159 -2.46 13.21 3.53
C ASP A 159 -2.75 12.71 2.11
N TRP A 160 -2.32 11.48 1.79
CA TRP A 160 -2.42 10.90 0.46
C TRP A 160 -3.01 9.50 0.51
N LEU A 161 -3.82 9.15 -0.50
CA LEU A 161 -4.37 7.82 -0.68
C LEU A 161 -3.76 7.15 -1.91
N ARG A 162 -3.17 5.97 -1.71
CA ARG A 162 -2.68 5.13 -2.81
C ARG A 162 -3.78 4.20 -3.28
N LEU A 163 -4.19 4.34 -4.53
CA LEU A 163 -5.14 3.47 -5.21
C LEU A 163 -4.37 2.61 -6.20
N SER A 164 -4.31 1.30 -5.96
CA SER A 164 -3.65 0.36 -6.87
C SER A 164 -4.48 0.16 -8.13
N PRO A 165 -3.89 0.33 -9.32
CA PRO A 165 -4.65 0.27 -10.57
C PRO A 165 -5.19 -1.13 -10.86
N ARG A 166 -6.37 -1.19 -11.47
CA ARG A 166 -6.99 -2.39 -12.02
C ARG A 166 -7.27 -2.19 -13.51
N VAL A 167 -7.37 -3.31 -14.25
CA VAL A 167 -7.65 -3.24 -15.69
C VAL A 167 -9.05 -2.69 -16.00
N ALA A 168 -10.04 -3.04 -15.17
CA ALA A 168 -11.41 -2.57 -15.32
C ALA A 168 -11.93 -1.86 -14.07
N GLY A 169 -12.84 -0.89 -14.25
CA GLY A 169 -13.55 -0.21 -13.15
C GLY A 169 -12.71 0.82 -12.38
N MET A 170 -11.46 1.11 -12.78
CA MET A 170 -10.60 2.04 -12.03
C MET A 170 -11.11 3.48 -12.06
N GLY A 171 -11.73 3.90 -13.16
CA GLY A 171 -12.34 5.23 -13.26
C GLY A 171 -13.46 5.46 -12.25
N GLU A 172 -14.28 4.45 -12.00
CA GLU A 172 -15.37 4.47 -11.01
C GLU A 172 -14.81 4.54 -9.59
N VAL A 173 -13.74 3.79 -9.31
CA VAL A 173 -13.05 3.83 -8.01
C VAL A 173 -12.48 5.21 -7.73
N ILE A 174 -11.76 5.80 -8.70
CA ILE A 174 -11.19 7.14 -8.55
C ILE A 174 -12.30 8.16 -8.32
N ALA A 175 -13.38 8.11 -9.11
CA ALA A 175 -14.53 9.01 -8.96
C ALA A 175 -15.14 8.90 -7.56
N ALA A 176 -15.37 7.68 -7.06
CA ALA A 176 -15.95 7.47 -5.73
C ALA A 176 -15.05 8.05 -4.59
N PHE A 177 -13.74 7.83 -4.65
CA PHE A 177 -12.82 8.44 -3.68
C PHE A 177 -12.77 9.97 -3.81
N ASP A 178 -12.84 10.50 -5.02
CA ASP A 178 -12.83 11.95 -5.26
C ASP A 178 -14.12 12.63 -4.78
N GLU A 179 -15.29 12.02 -4.99
CA GLU A 179 -16.56 12.49 -4.46
C GLU A 179 -16.54 12.60 -2.94
N VAL A 180 -16.06 11.57 -2.23
CA VAL A 180 -15.96 11.60 -0.76
C VAL A 180 -14.93 12.63 -0.31
N ARG A 181 -13.81 12.78 -1.01
CA ARG A 181 -12.81 13.82 -0.78
C ARG A 181 -13.42 15.23 -0.91
N GLN A 182 -14.36 15.41 -1.82
CA GLN A 182 -15.08 16.68 -2.04
C GLN A 182 -16.24 16.92 -1.05
N GLY A 183 -16.47 16.00 -0.11
CA GLY A 183 -17.45 16.13 0.96
C GLY A 183 -18.74 15.32 0.79
N ALA A 184 -18.80 14.44 -0.21
CA ALA A 184 -19.89 13.46 -0.26
C ALA A 184 -19.80 12.50 0.93
N LEU A 185 -20.97 12.00 1.38
CA LEU A 185 -21.00 10.98 2.42
C LEU A 185 -20.43 9.65 1.87
N PRO A 186 -19.49 9.02 2.59
CA PRO A 186 -19.01 7.72 2.20
C PRO A 186 -20.13 6.67 2.28
N PRO A 187 -20.08 5.61 1.47
CA PRO A 187 -21.03 4.52 1.57
C PRO A 187 -20.89 3.81 2.92
N LEU A 188 -22.03 3.38 3.50
CA LEU A 188 -22.04 2.65 4.78
C LEU A 188 -21.29 1.30 4.69
N ALA A 189 -21.26 0.70 3.50
CA ALA A 189 -20.57 -0.55 3.23
C ALA A 189 -19.96 -0.54 1.83
N VAL A 190 -18.79 -1.16 1.70
CA VAL A 190 -18.09 -1.38 0.43
C VAL A 190 -17.74 -2.85 0.28
N SER A 191 -17.61 -3.30 -0.97
CA SER A 191 -17.08 -4.64 -1.25
C SER A 191 -15.59 -4.71 -0.92
N GLY A 192 -15.14 -5.85 -0.38
CA GLY A 192 -13.74 -6.08 -0.05
C GLY A 192 -13.47 -6.18 1.45
N CYS A 193 -12.24 -5.91 1.84
CA CYS A 193 -11.79 -5.92 3.23
C CYS A 193 -11.24 -4.54 3.62
N ASN A 194 -11.04 -4.32 4.93
CA ASN A 194 -10.43 -3.08 5.43
C ASN A 194 -8.91 -3.19 5.60
N GLY A 195 -8.27 -4.25 5.07
CA GLY A 195 -6.88 -4.51 5.33
C GLY A 195 -6.61 -4.59 6.83
N TYR A 196 -5.50 -4.02 7.26
CA TYR A 196 -5.13 -3.98 8.69
C TYR A 196 -5.54 -2.67 9.38
N TRP A 197 -6.28 -1.79 8.71
CA TRP A 197 -6.61 -0.45 9.21
C TRP A 197 -7.15 -0.45 10.64
N HIS A 198 -8.08 -1.35 10.96
CA HIS A 198 -8.68 -1.47 12.30
C HIS A 198 -7.90 -2.36 13.28
N GLY A 199 -6.66 -2.77 12.98
CA GLY A 199 -5.87 -3.68 13.82
C GLY A 199 -6.46 -5.10 13.88
N ARG A 200 -7.19 -5.53 12.85
CA ARG A 200 -7.80 -6.84 12.70
C ARG A 200 -7.14 -7.63 11.55
N PRO A 201 -7.38 -8.94 11.44
CA PRO A 201 -6.87 -9.71 10.31
C PRO A 201 -7.25 -9.06 8.97
N GLY A 202 -6.26 -8.87 8.09
CA GLY A 202 -6.37 -8.05 6.89
C GLY A 202 -7.37 -8.52 5.83
N MET A 203 -7.96 -9.70 5.98
CA MET A 203 -8.99 -10.25 5.09
C MET A 203 -10.44 -9.94 5.53
N LEU A 204 -10.63 -9.37 6.70
CA LEU A 204 -11.96 -9.06 7.24
C LEU A 204 -12.43 -7.67 6.82
N SER A 205 -13.74 -7.52 6.61
CA SER A 205 -14.39 -6.20 6.55
C SER A 205 -14.78 -5.74 7.96
N ALA A 206 -15.01 -4.43 8.15
CA ALA A 206 -15.47 -3.87 9.42
C ALA A 206 -16.77 -4.54 9.92
N GLN A 207 -17.69 -4.85 9.01
CA GLN A 207 -18.94 -5.54 9.32
C GLN A 207 -18.71 -6.98 9.83
N GLN A 208 -17.77 -7.73 9.22
CA GLN A 208 -17.41 -9.08 9.67
C GLN A 208 -16.63 -9.07 10.99
N ALA A 209 -15.98 -7.97 11.31
CA ALA A 209 -15.23 -7.79 12.55
C ALA A 209 -16.10 -7.36 13.75
N GLY A 210 -17.41 -7.16 13.56
CA GLY A 210 -18.33 -6.74 14.62
C GLY A 210 -18.08 -5.30 15.12
N LEU A 211 -17.63 -4.42 14.25
CA LEU A 211 -17.30 -3.02 14.53
C LEU A 211 -18.45 -2.05 14.11
N CYS A 212 -19.65 -2.58 13.86
CA CYS A 212 -20.85 -1.79 13.58
C CYS A 212 -21.68 -1.59 14.85
#